data_9e7ce168da79d6f8230079755c7d8e75
#
_entry.id   9e7ce168da79d6f8230079755c7d8e75
#
_cell.length_a   1.000
_cell.length_b   1.000
_cell.length_c   1.000
_cell.angle_alpha   90.00
_cell.angle_beta   90.00
_cell.angle_gamma   90.00
#
_symmetry.space_group_name_H-M   'P 1'
#
loop_
_entity.id
_entity.type
_entity.pdbx_description
1 polymer ?
#
loop_
_entity_poly.entity_id
_entity_poly.type
_entity_poly.pdbx_seq_one_letter_code
_entity_poly.pdbx_strand_id
1 'polypeptide(L)'
;MYWSFGIFGLSAALLVAAASCSRMQSFELSGRIDGLKVGDTLRFERVLLPEWNYEPAFDVVVGEAGAFAYRGEQAHDGYYLMTYHPKSGRAADADRRGKSMIVTGGDRITLTGTAEAIYYCTLGGGIYDDPALSELLYVADSLGRIRSGYSENARAAFARGDQAEGRRWNELFNRFYADDPGAARKRALNENYRKGHPQGTLYLLVDRIPTVAYRPLAESRAFYESLSEELKSSYFGGVYADFLQRMESLAVGQPAPDFSLVTPRGETIAKADFAGEYLLFYHWGLCPGSIRIDGQVRDLYAAYKDRGLRMVGLTESVDTIRRVYEGLPDDESAAGMRSALAGMLAHGWPEIEVETDRPENGRMLERYAIEGWPAFVLIAPDGTIAARGYTEAFFSAKEILAGALGGTHPE
;
A
#
# COMPACT_ATOMS: atom_id res chain seq x y z
N MET A 1 -21.72 18.31 -70.48
CA MET A 1 -20.73 19.30 -69.96
C MET A 1 -21.45 20.07 -68.83
N TYR A 2 -21.47 19.50 -67.62
CA TYR A 2 -21.92 20.19 -66.42
C TYR A 2 -21.10 19.65 -65.25
N TRP A 3 -20.35 20.51 -64.62
CA TRP A 3 -19.57 20.26 -63.41
C TRP A 3 -20.41 20.53 -62.20
N SER A 4 -20.55 19.55 -61.30
CA SER A 4 -21.16 19.73 -59.98
C SER A 4 -20.06 19.72 -58.91
N PHE A 5 -19.87 20.85 -58.27
CA PHE A 5 -19.02 21.01 -57.10
C PHE A 5 -19.75 20.45 -55.88
N GLY A 6 -19.19 19.40 -55.28
CA GLY A 6 -19.60 18.90 -53.95
C GLY A 6 -18.93 19.71 -52.88
N ILE A 7 -19.70 20.33 -52.02
CA ILE A 7 -19.26 21.05 -50.81
C ILE A 7 -19.05 20.02 -49.71
N PHE A 8 -17.81 19.78 -49.34
CA PHE A 8 -17.47 19.05 -48.11
C PHE A 8 -17.62 19.99 -46.92
N GLY A 9 -18.67 19.77 -46.11
CA GLY A 9 -18.86 20.43 -44.80
C GLY A 9 -17.89 19.82 -43.78
N LEU A 10 -16.83 20.53 -43.41
CA LEU A 10 -16.04 20.24 -42.20
C LEU A 10 -16.85 20.60 -40.97
N SER A 11 -17.41 19.61 -40.30
CA SER A 11 -17.96 19.78 -38.94
C SER A 11 -16.78 19.79 -37.96
N ALA A 12 -16.32 20.97 -37.58
CA ALA A 12 -15.40 21.14 -36.46
C ALA A 12 -16.15 20.87 -35.16
N ALA A 13 -15.98 19.69 -34.58
CA ALA A 13 -16.42 19.42 -33.23
C ALA A 13 -15.50 20.22 -32.30
N LEU A 14 -16.01 21.33 -31.75
CA LEU A 14 -15.43 22.00 -30.62
C LEU A 14 -15.54 21.09 -29.39
N LEU A 15 -14.47 20.40 -29.04
CA LEU A 15 -14.28 19.84 -27.70
C LEU A 15 -14.11 21.03 -26.74
N VAL A 16 -15.20 21.44 -26.13
CA VAL A 16 -15.15 22.31 -24.94
C VAL A 16 -14.61 21.44 -23.80
N ALA A 17 -13.29 21.51 -23.60
CA ALA A 17 -12.69 21.08 -22.35
C ALA A 17 -13.25 22.01 -21.27
N ALA A 18 -14.26 21.55 -20.54
CA ALA A 18 -14.68 22.17 -19.30
C ALA A 18 -13.51 22.01 -18.32
N ALA A 19 -12.55 22.94 -18.35
CA ALA A 19 -11.64 23.15 -17.26
C ALA A 19 -12.50 23.53 -16.05
N SER A 20 -12.85 22.57 -15.22
CA SER A 20 -13.40 22.78 -13.89
C SER A 20 -12.32 23.59 -13.14
N CYS A 21 -12.44 24.90 -13.12
CA CYS A 21 -11.70 25.76 -12.19
C CYS A 21 -12.19 25.36 -10.78
N SER A 22 -11.57 24.36 -10.19
CA SER A 22 -11.76 24.06 -8.78
C SER A 22 -11.34 25.30 -8.00
N ARG A 23 -12.32 25.92 -7.34
CA ARG A 23 -12.06 27.10 -6.51
C ARG A 23 -11.18 26.64 -5.36
N MET A 24 -9.98 27.26 -5.24
CA MET A 24 -9.08 27.01 -4.12
C MET A 24 -9.82 27.21 -2.80
N GLN A 25 -9.70 26.26 -1.90
CA GLN A 25 -10.35 26.26 -0.60
C GLN A 25 -9.30 26.47 0.48
N SER A 26 -9.51 27.47 1.35
CA SER A 26 -8.60 27.73 2.46
C SER A 26 -8.84 26.75 3.61
N PHE A 27 -7.79 26.45 4.37
CA PHE A 27 -7.85 25.73 5.65
C PHE A 27 -6.84 26.32 6.62
N GLU A 28 -7.01 26.02 7.90
CA GLU A 28 -6.11 26.46 8.97
C GLU A 28 -5.63 25.24 9.77
N LEU A 29 -4.34 25.21 10.05
CA LEU A 29 -3.74 24.26 10.99
C LEU A 29 -3.12 25.05 12.13
N SER A 30 -3.35 24.63 13.37
CA SER A 30 -2.73 25.23 14.53
C SER A 30 -2.49 24.18 15.61
N GLY A 31 -1.61 24.49 16.54
CA GLY A 31 -1.40 23.54 17.62
C GLY A 31 -0.30 23.95 18.57
N ARG A 32 -0.14 23.09 19.56
CA ARG A 32 0.97 23.11 20.51
C ARG A 32 1.42 21.69 20.77
N ILE A 33 2.67 21.44 20.47
CA ILE A 33 3.30 20.14 20.70
C ILE A 33 4.45 20.35 21.67
N ASP A 34 4.33 19.79 22.86
CA ASP A 34 5.33 19.94 23.91
C ASP A 34 6.65 19.27 23.51
N GLY A 35 7.77 19.92 23.82
CA GLY A 35 9.10 19.46 23.47
C GLY A 35 9.62 19.96 22.11
N LEU A 36 8.78 20.49 21.23
CA LEU A 36 9.23 21.20 20.03
C LEU A 36 9.90 22.51 20.41
N LYS A 37 10.95 22.87 19.66
CA LYS A 37 11.75 24.08 19.88
C LYS A 37 11.52 25.10 18.78
N VAL A 38 11.77 26.36 19.11
CA VAL A 38 11.70 27.46 18.14
C VAL A 38 12.62 27.20 16.95
N GLY A 39 12.04 27.21 15.76
CA GLY A 39 12.73 26.96 14.51
C GLY A 39 12.79 25.51 14.08
N ASP A 40 12.24 24.57 14.85
CA ASP A 40 11.93 23.24 14.35
C ASP A 40 10.90 23.31 13.22
N THR A 41 10.84 22.27 12.38
CA THR A 41 9.94 22.25 11.24
C THR A 41 9.01 21.04 11.33
N LEU A 42 7.72 21.27 11.14
CA LEU A 42 6.73 20.24 10.84
C LEU A 42 6.55 20.24 9.33
N ARG A 43 6.93 19.14 8.68
CA ARG A 43 6.76 18.94 7.25
C ARG A 43 5.48 18.19 6.97
N PHE A 44 4.74 18.70 6.02
CA PHE A 44 3.52 18.05 5.53
C PHE A 44 3.72 17.58 4.11
N GLU A 45 3.46 16.31 3.90
CA GLU A 45 3.46 15.68 2.58
C GLU A 45 2.04 15.24 2.25
N ARG A 46 1.59 15.48 1.03
CA ARG A 46 0.32 14.97 0.54
C ARG A 46 0.46 13.49 0.25
N VAL A 47 -0.45 12.70 0.81
CA VAL A 47 -0.53 11.26 0.55
C VAL A 47 -1.42 11.04 -0.66
N LEU A 48 -0.87 10.45 -1.71
CA LEU A 48 -1.58 10.06 -2.91
C LEU A 48 -2.04 8.61 -2.78
N LEU A 49 -3.33 8.41 -2.78
CA LEU A 49 -3.97 7.09 -2.70
C LEU A 49 -4.38 6.63 -4.12
N PRO A 50 -4.42 5.32 -4.36
CA PRO A 50 -4.19 4.21 -3.43
C PRO A 50 -2.72 3.82 -3.21
N GLU A 51 -1.78 4.30 -4.03
CA GLU A 51 -0.39 3.83 -4.10
C GLU A 51 0.49 4.27 -2.91
N TRP A 52 -0.02 5.05 -1.96
CA TRP A 52 0.74 5.60 -0.83
C TRP A 52 1.98 6.41 -1.24
N ASN A 53 1.92 7.07 -2.38
CA ASN A 53 2.96 8.00 -2.79
C ASN A 53 2.88 9.30 -1.99
N TYR A 54 4.01 9.98 -1.85
CA TYR A 54 4.11 11.20 -1.06
C TYR A 54 4.63 12.34 -1.92
N GLU A 55 3.93 13.48 -1.86
CA GLU A 55 4.35 14.71 -2.52
C GLU A 55 4.58 15.80 -1.48
N PRO A 56 5.69 16.55 -1.52
CA PRO A 56 5.88 17.71 -0.65
C PRO A 56 4.72 18.70 -0.79
N ALA A 57 4.13 19.10 0.35
CA ALA A 57 3.01 20.03 0.35
C ALA A 57 3.40 21.39 0.95
N PHE A 58 3.79 21.43 2.22
CA PHE A 58 4.22 22.65 2.89
C PHE A 58 4.98 22.34 4.19
N ASP A 59 5.77 23.30 4.63
CA ASP A 59 6.51 23.26 5.89
C ASP A 59 5.96 24.31 6.86
N VAL A 60 5.87 23.97 8.15
CA VAL A 60 5.43 24.88 9.21
C VAL A 60 6.54 25.02 10.25
N VAL A 61 7.03 26.25 10.43
CA VAL A 61 8.08 26.54 11.41
C VAL A 61 7.45 26.75 12.79
N VAL A 62 8.00 26.06 13.77
CA VAL A 62 7.56 26.08 15.16
C VAL A 62 8.03 27.38 15.84
N GLY A 63 7.10 28.05 16.52
CA GLY A 63 7.31 29.23 17.32
C GLY A 63 7.59 28.93 18.79
N GLU A 64 7.36 29.92 19.63
CA GLU A 64 7.59 29.82 21.09
C GLU A 64 6.69 28.77 21.73
N ALA A 65 7.23 28.10 22.75
CA ALA A 65 6.54 27.10 23.55
C ALA A 65 5.92 25.94 22.71
N GLY A 66 6.52 25.58 21.56
CA GLY A 66 6.02 24.52 20.71
C GLY A 66 4.73 24.84 19.95
N ALA A 67 4.34 26.14 19.92
CA ALA A 67 3.17 26.59 19.20
C ALA A 67 3.45 26.78 17.71
N PHE A 68 2.45 26.54 16.88
CA PHE A 68 2.50 26.79 15.45
C PHE A 68 1.12 27.13 14.90
N ALA A 69 1.10 27.82 13.77
CA ALA A 69 -0.09 28.10 12.99
C ALA A 69 0.28 28.16 11.51
N TYR A 70 -0.63 27.70 10.67
CA TYR A 70 -0.49 27.73 9.23
C TYR A 70 -1.86 27.95 8.58
N ARG A 71 -1.89 28.73 7.53
CA ARG A 71 -3.06 28.88 6.68
C ARG A 71 -2.66 28.50 5.26
N GLY A 72 -3.35 27.54 4.72
CA GLY A 72 -3.12 27.00 3.38
C GLY A 72 -4.33 27.10 2.49
N GLU A 73 -4.11 26.77 1.23
CA GLU A 73 -5.15 26.61 0.21
C GLU A 73 -4.94 25.29 -0.52
N GLN A 74 -6.03 24.66 -0.92
CA GLN A 74 -6.02 23.40 -1.67
C GLN A 74 -7.14 23.36 -2.70
N ALA A 75 -6.92 22.67 -3.80
CA ALA A 75 -7.90 22.52 -4.88
C ALA A 75 -9.02 21.51 -4.54
N HIS A 76 -8.75 20.59 -3.66
CA HIS A 76 -9.65 19.54 -3.18
C HIS A 76 -9.21 19.06 -1.81
N ASP A 77 -10.02 18.27 -1.14
CA ASP A 77 -9.69 17.64 0.14
C ASP A 77 -8.34 16.94 0.09
N GLY A 78 -7.56 17.08 1.16
CA GLY A 78 -6.21 16.54 1.26
C GLY A 78 -6.09 15.47 2.33
N TYR A 79 -5.27 14.46 2.04
CA TYR A 79 -4.76 13.53 3.03
C TYR A 79 -3.28 13.81 3.20
N TYR A 80 -2.86 14.17 4.40
CA TYR A 80 -1.50 14.63 4.69
C TYR A 80 -0.82 13.77 5.73
N LEU A 81 0.47 13.54 5.55
CA LEU A 81 1.38 13.01 6.57
C LEU A 81 2.21 14.17 7.12
N MET A 82 2.12 14.43 8.41
CA MET A 82 2.98 15.38 9.12
C MET A 82 4.16 14.66 9.74
N THR A 83 5.38 15.11 9.46
CA THR A 83 6.62 14.62 10.06
C THR A 83 7.39 15.73 10.77
N TYR A 84 8.16 15.37 11.80
CA TYR A 84 8.94 16.30 12.61
C TYR A 84 10.40 16.34 12.16
N HIS A 85 10.91 17.53 11.95
CA HIS A 85 12.29 17.79 11.54
C HIS A 85 12.95 18.80 12.51
N PRO A 86 13.78 18.34 13.48
CA PRO A 86 14.45 19.23 14.41
C PRO A 86 15.50 20.10 13.71
N LYS A 87 15.55 21.38 14.05
CA LYS A 87 16.54 22.34 13.52
C LYS A 87 17.99 21.91 13.78
N SER A 88 18.23 21.18 14.84
CA SER A 88 19.56 20.67 15.19
C SER A 88 20.09 19.56 14.26
N GLY A 89 19.28 19.08 13.33
CA GLY A 89 19.63 17.99 12.42
C GLY A 89 19.82 16.62 13.08
N ARG A 90 19.68 16.52 14.41
CA ARG A 90 19.73 15.24 15.13
C ARG A 90 18.36 14.59 15.12
N ALA A 91 18.14 13.73 14.13
CA ALA A 91 16.90 12.95 14.00
C ALA A 91 16.79 11.80 15.03
N ALA A 92 17.75 11.68 16.00
CA ALA A 92 17.81 10.53 16.90
C ALA A 92 16.63 10.44 17.87
N ASP A 93 15.97 11.57 18.16
CA ASP A 93 14.93 11.67 19.19
C ASP A 93 13.51 11.89 18.61
N ALA A 94 13.37 11.93 17.28
CA ALA A 94 12.09 12.18 16.63
C ALA A 94 11.39 10.88 16.23
N ASP A 95 10.08 10.83 16.48
CA ASP A 95 9.22 9.77 15.95
C ASP A 95 9.10 9.94 14.42
N ARG A 96 9.76 9.08 13.66
CA ARG A 96 9.82 9.15 12.20
C ARG A 96 8.51 8.72 11.52
N ARG A 97 7.55 8.18 12.27
CA ARG A 97 6.31 7.64 11.70
C ARG A 97 5.36 8.73 11.20
N GLY A 98 5.44 9.93 11.80
CA GLY A 98 4.54 11.02 11.48
C GLY A 98 3.08 10.81 11.90
N LYS A 99 2.24 11.84 11.71
CA LYS A 99 0.80 11.82 11.97
C LYS A 99 0.03 12.10 10.70
N SER A 100 -0.81 11.16 10.30
CA SER A 100 -1.68 11.36 9.13
C SER A 100 -2.97 12.09 9.52
N MET A 101 -3.46 12.93 8.60
CA MET A 101 -4.70 13.68 8.78
C MET A 101 -5.40 13.98 7.46
N ILE A 102 -6.72 14.01 7.51
CA ILE A 102 -7.59 14.48 6.43
C ILE A 102 -7.93 15.94 6.72
N VAL A 103 -7.83 16.78 5.70
CA VAL A 103 -8.15 18.21 5.78
C VAL A 103 -9.09 18.55 4.63
N THR A 104 -10.22 19.16 4.95
CA THR A 104 -11.19 19.63 3.95
C THR A 104 -11.18 21.15 3.83
N GLY A 105 -11.82 21.68 2.83
CA GLY A 105 -11.95 23.10 2.66
C GLY A 105 -12.76 23.76 3.80
N GLY A 106 -12.19 24.80 4.40
CA GLY A 106 -12.77 25.50 5.54
C GLY A 106 -12.39 24.94 6.91
N ASP A 107 -11.68 23.81 6.97
CA ASP A 107 -11.28 23.19 8.24
C ASP A 107 -10.34 24.07 9.05
N ARG A 108 -10.48 23.95 10.37
CA ARG A 108 -9.57 24.48 11.38
C ARG A 108 -9.08 23.34 12.24
N ILE A 109 -8.04 22.66 11.75
CA ILE A 109 -7.48 21.50 12.43
C ILE A 109 -6.55 21.94 13.54
N THR A 110 -6.70 21.34 14.71
CA THR A 110 -5.82 21.53 15.86
C THR A 110 -5.04 20.27 16.18
N LEU A 111 -3.76 20.45 16.59
CA LEU A 111 -2.89 19.34 16.98
C LEU A 111 -2.31 19.62 18.37
N THR A 112 -2.39 18.62 19.24
CA THR A 112 -1.77 18.66 20.57
C THR A 112 -1.07 17.32 20.85
N GLY A 113 0.05 17.38 21.59
CA GLY A 113 0.83 16.17 21.89
C GLY A 113 2.24 16.50 22.33
N THR A 114 3.17 15.54 22.12
CA THR A 114 4.59 15.67 22.44
C THR A 114 5.47 15.32 21.23
N ALA A 115 6.64 15.96 21.15
CA ALA A 115 7.60 15.73 20.06
C ALA A 115 8.13 14.28 20.02
N GLU A 116 8.26 13.64 21.18
CA GLU A 116 8.74 12.25 21.29
C GLU A 116 7.73 11.24 20.72
N ALA A 117 6.45 11.63 20.67
CA ALA A 117 5.36 10.76 20.23
C ALA A 117 4.44 11.46 19.23
N ILE A 118 5.02 12.09 18.21
CA ILE A 118 4.28 12.92 17.25
C ILE A 118 3.23 12.14 16.47
N TYR A 119 3.47 10.87 16.20
CA TYR A 119 2.50 9.96 15.60
C TYR A 119 1.19 9.87 16.39
N TYR A 120 1.26 10.07 17.71
CA TYR A 120 0.12 9.99 18.61
C TYR A 120 -0.44 11.36 19.02
N CYS A 121 -0.13 12.41 18.29
CA CYS A 121 -0.78 13.71 18.49
C CYS A 121 -2.28 13.59 18.33
N THR A 122 -3.02 14.27 19.21
CA THR A 122 -4.47 14.37 19.13
C THR A 122 -4.86 15.41 18.11
N LEU A 123 -5.83 15.07 17.28
CA LEU A 123 -6.44 15.95 16.28
C LEU A 123 -7.79 16.45 16.79
N GLY A 124 -8.14 17.70 16.49
CA GLY A 124 -9.45 18.30 16.69
C GLY A 124 -9.80 19.19 15.51
N GLY A 125 -11.06 19.55 15.38
CA GLY A 125 -11.59 20.29 14.24
C GLY A 125 -11.96 19.42 13.04
N GLY A 126 -12.81 19.93 12.16
CA GLY A 126 -13.28 19.19 10.99
C GLY A 126 -13.90 17.84 11.36
N ILE A 127 -13.54 16.78 10.65
CA ILE A 127 -14.06 15.42 10.92
C ILE A 127 -13.66 14.90 12.31
N TYR A 128 -12.63 15.44 12.94
CA TYR A 128 -12.13 14.99 14.24
C TYR A 128 -12.96 15.47 15.42
N ASP A 129 -13.96 16.33 15.18
CA ASP A 129 -14.97 16.71 16.18
C ASP A 129 -16.08 15.66 16.32
N ASP A 130 -16.09 14.62 15.47
CA ASP A 130 -16.98 13.44 15.64
C ASP A 130 -16.55 12.64 16.90
N PRO A 131 -17.38 12.55 17.95
CA PRO A 131 -17.00 11.84 19.18
C PRO A 131 -16.70 10.36 18.96
N ALA A 132 -17.39 9.70 18.02
CA ALA A 132 -17.18 8.27 17.75
C ALA A 132 -15.83 8.05 17.02
N LEU A 133 -15.46 8.93 16.10
CA LEU A 133 -14.14 8.92 15.48
C LEU A 133 -13.04 9.25 16.49
N SER A 134 -13.25 10.25 17.32
CA SER A 134 -12.30 10.63 18.37
C SER A 134 -12.04 9.49 19.35
N GLU A 135 -13.10 8.77 19.78
CA GLU A 135 -12.93 7.58 20.62
C GLU A 135 -12.13 6.48 19.92
N LEU A 136 -12.47 6.17 18.66
CA LEU A 136 -11.77 5.17 17.87
C LEU A 136 -10.27 5.49 17.75
N LEU A 137 -9.94 6.75 17.39
CA LEU A 137 -8.56 7.20 17.23
C LEU A 137 -7.80 7.17 18.55
N TYR A 138 -8.42 7.65 19.65
CA TYR A 138 -7.81 7.61 20.98
C TYR A 138 -7.46 6.18 21.43
N VAL A 139 -8.39 5.25 21.27
CA VAL A 139 -8.15 3.84 21.61
C VAL A 139 -7.09 3.23 20.70
N ALA A 140 -7.14 3.53 19.40
CA ALA A 140 -6.15 3.06 18.42
C ALA A 140 -4.74 3.54 18.78
N ASP A 141 -4.59 4.83 19.10
CA ASP A 141 -3.30 5.43 19.48
C ASP A 141 -2.80 4.85 20.82
N SER A 142 -3.67 4.68 21.81
CA SER A 142 -3.32 4.08 23.11
C SER A 142 -2.78 2.66 22.97
N LEU A 143 -3.45 1.82 22.18
CA LEU A 143 -3.02 0.46 21.92
C LEU A 143 -1.78 0.41 21.01
N GLY A 144 -1.65 1.35 20.08
CA GLY A 144 -0.47 1.53 19.25
C GLY A 144 0.79 1.79 20.09
N ARG A 145 0.69 2.62 21.14
CA ARG A 145 1.80 2.89 22.08
C ARG A 145 2.25 1.61 22.79
N ILE A 146 1.31 0.80 23.27
CA ILE A 146 1.63 -0.48 23.93
C ILE A 146 2.38 -1.40 22.96
N ARG A 147 1.87 -1.56 21.75
CA ARG A 147 2.48 -2.40 20.72
C ARG A 147 3.88 -1.90 20.31
N SER A 148 4.06 -0.59 20.16
CA SER A 148 5.38 0.01 19.88
C SER A 148 6.36 -0.27 21.01
N GLY A 149 5.91 -0.20 22.27
CA GLY A 149 6.74 -0.56 23.43
C GLY A 149 7.24 -2.01 23.38
N TYR A 150 6.42 -2.95 22.93
CA TYR A 150 6.88 -4.34 22.74
C TYR A 150 7.99 -4.43 21.68
N SER A 151 7.85 -3.74 20.56
CA SER A 151 8.87 -3.71 19.50
C SER A 151 10.17 -3.04 19.95
N GLU A 152 10.07 -1.95 20.70
CA GLU A 152 11.24 -1.23 21.23
C GLU A 152 11.98 -2.07 22.28
N ASN A 153 11.26 -2.72 23.18
CA ASN A 153 11.85 -3.62 24.17
C ASN A 153 12.52 -4.83 23.51
N ALA A 154 11.91 -5.39 22.44
CA ALA A 154 12.53 -6.47 21.68
C ALA A 154 13.85 -6.03 21.05
N ARG A 155 13.87 -4.88 20.37
CA ARG A 155 15.09 -4.31 19.78
C ARG A 155 16.16 -4.04 20.81
N ALA A 156 15.79 -3.46 21.96
CA ALA A 156 16.73 -3.18 23.04
C ALA A 156 17.32 -4.47 23.66
N ALA A 157 16.52 -5.52 23.83
CA ALA A 157 16.97 -6.81 24.32
C ALA A 157 17.96 -7.47 23.33
N PHE A 158 17.63 -7.52 22.05
CA PHE A 158 18.54 -8.05 21.02
C PHE A 158 19.84 -7.25 20.93
N ALA A 159 19.80 -5.93 21.02
CA ALA A 159 20.98 -5.08 21.01
C ALA A 159 21.93 -5.35 22.20
N ARG A 160 21.39 -5.82 23.34
CA ARG A 160 22.18 -6.24 24.52
C ARG A 160 22.63 -7.70 24.45
N GLY A 161 22.27 -8.44 23.39
CA GLY A 161 22.54 -9.86 23.24
C GLY A 161 21.57 -10.79 23.98
N ASP A 162 20.52 -10.26 24.63
CA ASP A 162 19.52 -11.06 25.31
C ASP A 162 18.47 -11.60 24.33
N GLN A 163 18.82 -12.72 23.71
CA GLN A 163 17.98 -13.38 22.70
C GLN A 163 16.66 -13.92 23.30
N ALA A 164 16.66 -14.33 24.56
CA ALA A 164 15.48 -14.91 25.19
C ALA A 164 14.44 -13.81 25.47
N GLU A 165 14.86 -12.70 26.04
CA GLU A 165 14.00 -11.55 26.29
C GLU A 165 13.52 -10.93 24.98
N GLY A 166 14.38 -10.79 23.97
CA GLY A 166 14.02 -10.27 22.64
C GLY A 166 12.93 -11.10 21.98
N ARG A 167 13.04 -12.44 22.01
CA ARG A 167 11.98 -13.32 21.48
C ARG A 167 10.67 -13.18 22.26
N ARG A 168 10.71 -13.10 23.60
CA ARG A 168 9.52 -12.89 24.42
C ARG A 168 8.76 -11.61 24.03
N TRP A 169 9.46 -10.50 23.85
CA TRP A 169 8.83 -9.24 23.41
C TRP A 169 8.28 -9.33 21.99
N ASN A 170 8.94 -10.02 21.08
CA ASN A 170 8.42 -10.27 19.73
C ASN A 170 7.16 -11.16 19.76
N GLU A 171 7.08 -12.14 20.63
CA GLU A 171 5.86 -12.93 20.81
C GLU A 171 4.68 -12.07 21.26
N LEU A 172 4.88 -11.19 22.25
CA LEU A 172 3.85 -10.25 22.70
C LEU A 172 3.42 -9.31 21.58
N PHE A 173 4.36 -8.78 20.80
CA PHE A 173 4.07 -7.95 19.62
C PHE A 173 3.23 -8.71 18.57
N ASN A 174 3.58 -9.96 18.26
CA ASN A 174 2.89 -10.77 17.26
C ASN A 174 1.47 -11.20 17.73
N ARG A 175 1.31 -11.50 19.01
CA ARG A 175 0.03 -11.88 19.61
C ARG A 175 -0.93 -10.72 19.82
N PHE A 176 -0.45 -9.50 19.79
CA PHE A 176 -1.20 -8.30 20.12
C PHE A 176 -2.54 -8.18 19.39
N TYR A 177 -2.63 -8.57 18.12
CA TYR A 177 -3.86 -8.55 17.33
C TYR A 177 -4.62 -9.88 17.34
N ALA A 178 -4.00 -10.96 17.75
CA ALA A 178 -4.65 -12.27 17.80
C ALA A 178 -5.44 -12.47 19.10
N ASP A 179 -4.75 -12.32 20.24
CA ASP A 179 -5.24 -12.75 21.54
C ASP A 179 -5.48 -11.58 22.53
N ASP A 180 -4.98 -10.39 22.22
CA ASP A 180 -5.04 -9.25 23.13
C ASP A 180 -6.45 -8.64 23.18
N PRO A 181 -7.09 -8.54 24.37
CA PRO A 181 -8.41 -7.95 24.52
C PRO A 181 -8.48 -6.48 24.08
N GLY A 182 -7.40 -5.73 24.25
CA GLY A 182 -7.30 -4.35 23.81
C GLY A 182 -7.32 -4.25 22.28
N ALA A 183 -6.61 -5.12 21.59
CA ALA A 183 -6.67 -5.21 20.14
C ALA A 183 -8.05 -5.67 19.66
N ALA A 184 -8.70 -6.59 20.35
CA ALA A 184 -10.06 -7.00 20.06
C ALA A 184 -11.04 -5.82 20.20
N ARG A 185 -10.91 -5.01 21.24
CA ARG A 185 -11.70 -3.77 21.42
C ARG A 185 -11.51 -2.79 20.28
N LYS A 186 -10.25 -2.55 19.85
CA LYS A 186 -9.96 -1.68 18.69
C LYS A 186 -10.68 -2.19 17.44
N ARG A 187 -10.60 -3.49 17.14
CA ARG A 187 -11.31 -4.07 15.99
C ARG A 187 -12.82 -3.86 16.09
N ALA A 188 -13.40 -4.10 17.25
CA ALA A 188 -14.84 -3.91 17.49
C ALA A 188 -15.27 -2.45 17.31
N LEU A 189 -14.50 -1.48 17.85
CA LEU A 189 -14.76 -0.05 17.68
C LEU A 189 -14.68 0.37 16.20
N ASN A 190 -13.67 -0.07 15.48
CA ASN A 190 -13.51 0.21 14.05
C ASN A 190 -14.69 -0.36 13.25
N GLU A 191 -15.10 -1.60 13.53
CA GLU A 191 -16.22 -2.23 12.87
C GLU A 191 -17.55 -1.55 13.22
N ASN A 192 -17.76 -1.15 14.46
CA ASN A 192 -18.95 -0.40 14.88
C ASN A 192 -19.00 0.97 14.22
N TYR A 193 -17.87 1.68 14.13
CA TYR A 193 -17.78 2.94 13.42
C TYR A 193 -18.15 2.76 11.94
N ARG A 194 -17.59 1.76 11.28
CA ARG A 194 -17.88 1.43 9.87
C ARG A 194 -19.37 1.13 9.65
N LYS A 195 -20.01 0.42 10.58
CA LYS A 195 -21.46 0.12 10.50
C LYS A 195 -22.33 1.32 10.81
N GLY A 196 -21.94 2.14 11.79
CA GLY A 196 -22.71 3.31 12.22
C GLY A 196 -22.61 4.51 11.26
N HIS A 197 -21.55 4.58 10.48
CA HIS A 197 -21.25 5.68 9.56
C HIS A 197 -21.03 5.23 8.11
N PRO A 198 -21.89 4.37 7.52
CA PRO A 198 -21.67 3.85 6.16
C PRO A 198 -21.85 4.94 5.09
N GLN A 199 -22.57 6.01 5.43
CA GLN A 199 -22.85 7.15 4.56
C GLN A 199 -22.33 8.43 5.23
N GLY A 200 -21.64 9.28 4.48
CA GLY A 200 -21.32 10.62 4.93
C GLY A 200 -20.02 10.78 5.70
N THR A 201 -19.21 9.74 5.90
CA THR A 201 -17.94 9.90 6.62
C THR A 201 -16.75 9.83 5.68
N LEU A 202 -16.12 10.97 5.46
CA LEU A 202 -14.92 11.10 4.65
C LEU A 202 -13.76 10.21 5.18
N TYR A 203 -13.64 10.05 6.51
CA TYR A 203 -12.67 9.17 7.12
C TYR A 203 -12.79 7.72 6.62
N LEU A 204 -14.03 7.18 6.58
CA LEU A 204 -14.25 5.80 6.10
C LEU A 204 -13.91 5.64 4.62
N LEU A 205 -14.22 6.64 3.82
CA LEU A 205 -13.90 6.63 2.40
C LEU A 205 -12.38 6.57 2.20
N VAL A 206 -11.62 7.44 2.86
CA VAL A 206 -10.16 7.49 2.77
C VAL A 206 -9.52 6.20 3.34
N ASP A 207 -10.00 5.72 4.51
CA ASP A 207 -9.52 4.46 5.14
C ASP A 207 -9.75 3.22 4.23
N ARG A 208 -10.80 3.24 3.40
CA ARG A 208 -11.14 2.10 2.54
C ARG A 208 -10.44 2.10 1.18
N ILE A 209 -10.01 3.25 0.65
CA ILE A 209 -9.34 3.30 -0.66
C ILE A 209 -8.23 2.25 -0.77
N PRO A 210 -7.21 2.21 0.09
CA PRO A 210 -6.12 1.26 -0.06
C PRO A 210 -6.54 -0.19 0.23
N THR A 211 -7.71 -0.41 0.81
CA THR A 211 -8.20 -1.75 1.13
C THR A 211 -9.05 -2.39 0.03
N VAL A 212 -9.38 -1.67 -1.05
CA VAL A 212 -10.16 -2.20 -2.17
C VAL A 212 -9.48 -3.42 -2.80
N ALA A 213 -8.14 -3.42 -2.89
CA ALA A 213 -7.36 -4.52 -3.44
C ALA A 213 -7.44 -5.82 -2.61
N TYR A 214 -7.78 -5.71 -1.31
CA TYR A 214 -7.76 -6.81 -0.33
C TYR A 214 -9.16 -7.29 0.08
N ARG A 215 -10.22 -6.71 -0.51
CA ARG A 215 -11.60 -7.00 -0.18
C ARG A 215 -12.32 -7.66 -1.34
N PRO A 216 -13.39 -8.42 -1.08
CA PRO A 216 -14.31 -8.84 -2.12
C PRO A 216 -14.83 -7.62 -2.90
N LEU A 217 -14.70 -7.62 -4.22
CA LEU A 217 -15.12 -6.48 -5.07
C LEU A 217 -16.59 -6.11 -4.87
N ALA A 218 -17.45 -7.11 -4.64
CA ALA A 218 -18.87 -6.87 -4.35
C ALA A 218 -19.07 -6.04 -3.07
N GLU A 219 -18.26 -6.27 -2.03
CA GLU A 219 -18.29 -5.46 -0.78
C GLU A 219 -17.81 -4.03 -1.04
N SER A 220 -16.72 -3.87 -1.80
CA SER A 220 -16.18 -2.56 -2.16
C SER A 220 -17.17 -1.77 -3.03
N ARG A 221 -17.83 -2.41 -3.96
CA ARG A 221 -18.89 -1.79 -4.78
C ARG A 221 -20.09 -1.38 -3.93
N ALA A 222 -20.60 -2.29 -3.08
CA ALA A 222 -21.73 -1.99 -2.20
C ALA A 222 -21.43 -0.81 -1.26
N PHE A 223 -20.18 -0.71 -0.75
CA PHE A 223 -19.78 0.44 0.03
C PHE A 223 -19.80 1.73 -0.79
N TYR A 224 -19.22 1.74 -2.00
CA TYR A 224 -19.25 2.92 -2.87
C TYR A 224 -20.68 3.36 -3.22
N GLU A 225 -21.55 2.42 -3.54
CA GLU A 225 -22.97 2.69 -3.84
C GLU A 225 -23.72 3.29 -2.65
N SER A 226 -23.33 2.94 -1.43
CA SER A 226 -23.92 3.47 -0.19
C SER A 226 -23.50 4.91 0.14
N LEU A 227 -22.46 5.45 -0.51
CA LEU A 227 -21.99 6.82 -0.28
C LEU A 227 -23.02 7.85 -0.77
N SER A 228 -23.06 9.01 -0.10
CA SER A 228 -23.82 10.15 -0.61
C SER A 228 -23.28 10.64 -1.94
N GLU A 229 -24.12 11.28 -2.76
CA GLU A 229 -23.70 11.85 -4.05
C GLU A 229 -22.60 12.92 -3.87
N GLU A 230 -22.62 13.65 -2.73
CA GLU A 230 -21.58 14.60 -2.38
C GLU A 230 -20.22 13.90 -2.22
N LEU A 231 -20.14 12.79 -1.47
CA LEU A 231 -18.93 12.02 -1.29
C LEU A 231 -18.48 11.32 -2.57
N LYS A 232 -19.40 10.78 -3.36
CA LYS A 232 -19.07 10.20 -4.68
C LYS A 232 -18.45 11.23 -5.62
N SER A 233 -18.93 12.49 -5.54
CA SER A 233 -18.42 13.60 -6.35
C SER A 233 -17.15 14.25 -5.79
N SER A 234 -16.75 13.90 -4.58
CA SER A 234 -15.53 14.42 -3.95
C SER A 234 -14.28 13.85 -4.61
N TYR A 235 -13.13 14.49 -4.35
CA TYR A 235 -11.84 13.99 -4.82
C TYR A 235 -11.60 12.51 -4.43
N PHE A 236 -11.80 12.18 -3.16
CA PHE A 236 -11.59 10.81 -2.69
C PHE A 236 -12.66 9.83 -3.19
N GLY A 237 -13.87 10.31 -3.45
CA GLY A 237 -14.90 9.52 -4.12
C GLY A 237 -14.49 9.12 -5.54
N GLY A 238 -13.91 10.04 -6.29
CA GLY A 238 -13.32 9.77 -7.60
C GLY A 238 -12.16 8.77 -7.51
N VAL A 239 -11.20 8.99 -6.60
CA VAL A 239 -10.07 8.06 -6.38
C VAL A 239 -10.56 6.65 -6.04
N TYR A 240 -11.57 6.53 -5.18
CA TYR A 240 -12.15 5.22 -4.85
C TYR A 240 -12.80 4.56 -6.06
N ALA A 241 -13.59 5.31 -6.82
CA ALA A 241 -14.27 4.81 -8.01
C ALA A 241 -13.29 4.31 -9.08
N ASP A 242 -12.26 5.11 -9.37
CA ASP A 242 -11.23 4.77 -10.36
C ASP A 242 -10.46 3.51 -9.94
N PHE A 243 -10.13 3.40 -8.65
CA PHE A 243 -9.44 2.22 -8.15
C PHE A 243 -10.34 0.97 -8.15
N LEU A 244 -11.60 1.11 -7.76
CA LEU A 244 -12.58 0.02 -7.85
C LEU A 244 -12.75 -0.46 -9.30
N GLN A 245 -12.90 0.46 -10.24
CA GLN A 245 -12.99 0.12 -11.66
C GLN A 245 -11.74 -0.59 -12.18
N ARG A 246 -10.55 -0.14 -11.78
CA ARG A 246 -9.27 -0.81 -12.10
C ARG A 246 -9.27 -2.24 -11.54
N MET A 247 -9.67 -2.42 -10.30
CA MET A 247 -9.74 -3.75 -9.68
C MET A 247 -10.74 -4.68 -10.36
N GLU A 248 -11.88 -4.15 -10.81
CA GLU A 248 -12.87 -4.93 -11.56
C GLU A 248 -12.36 -5.34 -12.95
N SER A 249 -11.59 -4.46 -13.60
CA SER A 249 -10.94 -4.81 -14.89
C SER A 249 -9.87 -5.89 -14.75
N LEU A 250 -9.38 -6.12 -13.54
CA LEU A 250 -8.38 -7.13 -13.17
C LEU A 250 -9.00 -8.34 -12.46
N ALA A 251 -10.32 -8.47 -12.42
CA ALA A 251 -10.99 -9.59 -11.79
C ALA A 251 -10.70 -10.92 -12.54
N VAL A 252 -10.84 -12.03 -11.83
CA VAL A 252 -10.75 -13.36 -12.45
C VAL A 252 -11.75 -13.47 -13.60
N GLY A 253 -11.29 -13.98 -14.73
CA GLY A 253 -12.04 -14.09 -16.00
C GLY A 253 -11.89 -12.88 -16.92
N GLN A 254 -11.32 -11.75 -16.45
CA GLN A 254 -11.04 -10.60 -17.31
C GLN A 254 -9.75 -10.81 -18.13
N PRO A 255 -9.63 -10.20 -19.32
CA PRO A 255 -8.39 -10.21 -20.08
C PRO A 255 -7.25 -9.59 -19.26
N ALA A 256 -6.13 -10.30 -19.14
CA ALA A 256 -4.93 -9.76 -18.50
C ALA A 256 -4.38 -8.59 -19.31
N PRO A 257 -4.00 -7.48 -18.67
CA PRO A 257 -3.35 -6.36 -19.35
C PRO A 257 -2.10 -6.78 -20.12
N ASP A 258 -1.82 -6.09 -21.22
CA ASP A 258 -0.57 -6.30 -21.94
C ASP A 258 0.61 -5.76 -21.15
N PHE A 259 1.75 -6.45 -21.26
CA PHE A 259 3.00 -6.03 -20.66
C PHE A 259 4.17 -6.23 -21.62
N SER A 260 5.22 -5.47 -21.37
CA SER A 260 6.55 -5.65 -21.96
C SER A 260 7.55 -5.33 -20.85
N LEU A 261 8.36 -6.31 -20.48
CA LEU A 261 9.29 -6.25 -19.34
C LEU A 261 10.71 -6.50 -19.85
N VAL A 262 11.67 -5.82 -19.25
CA VAL A 262 13.08 -5.99 -19.60
C VAL A 262 13.80 -6.73 -18.49
N THR A 263 14.40 -7.87 -18.83
CA THR A 263 15.19 -8.69 -17.90
C THR A 263 16.49 -7.96 -17.51
N PRO A 264 17.16 -8.38 -16.42
CA PRO A 264 18.49 -7.84 -16.07
C PRO A 264 19.54 -8.01 -17.19
N ARG A 265 19.36 -8.98 -18.07
CA ARG A 265 20.22 -9.20 -19.27
C ARG A 265 19.89 -8.30 -20.44
N GLY A 266 18.84 -7.47 -20.35
CA GLY A 266 18.39 -6.59 -21.43
C GLY A 266 17.48 -7.26 -22.45
N GLU A 267 17.05 -8.50 -22.23
CA GLU A 267 16.09 -9.19 -23.07
C GLU A 267 14.67 -8.67 -22.77
N THR A 268 13.86 -8.49 -23.79
CA THR A 268 12.45 -8.10 -23.61
C THR A 268 11.58 -9.33 -23.60
N ILE A 269 10.68 -9.44 -22.62
CA ILE A 269 9.61 -10.44 -22.57
C ILE A 269 8.26 -9.73 -22.58
N ALA A 270 7.32 -10.23 -23.35
CA ALA A 270 5.99 -9.67 -23.51
C ALA A 270 4.91 -10.72 -23.31
N LYS A 271 3.67 -10.29 -23.07
CA LYS A 271 2.52 -11.20 -22.89
C LYS A 271 2.38 -12.22 -24.05
N ALA A 272 2.65 -11.78 -25.28
CA ALA A 272 2.55 -12.62 -26.46
C ALA A 272 3.50 -13.84 -26.45
N ASP A 273 4.64 -13.76 -25.74
CA ASP A 273 5.62 -14.83 -25.64
C ASP A 273 5.11 -16.03 -24.82
N PHE A 274 4.00 -15.85 -24.12
CA PHE A 274 3.38 -16.87 -23.24
C PHE A 274 2.02 -17.34 -23.77
N ALA A 275 1.66 -16.99 -25.01
CA ALA A 275 0.37 -17.38 -25.58
C ALA A 275 0.22 -18.91 -25.63
N GLY A 276 -0.92 -19.42 -25.14
CA GLY A 276 -1.19 -20.87 -25.11
C GLY A 276 -0.61 -21.60 -23.88
N GLU A 277 0.11 -20.92 -23.01
CA GLU A 277 0.66 -21.45 -21.75
C GLU A 277 0.07 -20.72 -20.54
N TYR A 278 0.11 -21.34 -19.36
CA TYR A 278 -0.14 -20.64 -18.11
C TYR A 278 1.06 -19.78 -17.76
N LEU A 279 0.82 -18.50 -17.38
CA LEU A 279 1.87 -17.61 -16.89
C LEU A 279 1.56 -17.21 -15.44
N LEU A 280 2.46 -17.53 -14.52
CA LEU A 280 2.37 -17.11 -13.13
C LEU A 280 3.38 -15.99 -12.84
N PHE A 281 2.87 -14.81 -12.51
CA PHE A 281 3.68 -13.77 -11.88
C PHE A 281 3.78 -14.02 -10.37
N TYR A 282 4.98 -13.93 -9.85
CA TYR A 282 5.28 -14.00 -8.43
C TYR A 282 6.03 -12.74 -8.01
N HIS A 283 5.31 -11.81 -7.37
CA HIS A 283 5.90 -10.62 -6.76
C HIS A 283 6.37 -10.96 -5.35
N TRP A 284 7.66 -10.78 -5.09
CA TRP A 284 8.31 -11.25 -3.88
C TRP A 284 9.41 -10.30 -3.40
N GLY A 285 9.73 -10.37 -2.10
CA GLY A 285 10.78 -9.59 -1.44
C GLY A 285 11.21 -10.22 -0.13
N LEU A 286 12.00 -9.50 0.66
CA LEU A 286 12.54 -9.97 1.95
C LEU A 286 11.52 -9.92 3.09
N CYS A 287 10.26 -10.25 2.84
CA CYS A 287 9.24 -10.31 3.89
C CYS A 287 9.05 -11.75 4.41
N PRO A 288 8.59 -11.93 5.66
CA PRO A 288 8.34 -13.25 6.22
C PRO A 288 7.34 -14.09 5.41
N GLY A 289 6.41 -13.44 4.71
CA GLY A 289 5.43 -14.10 3.84
C GLY A 289 6.09 -14.74 2.63
N SER A 290 6.90 -13.98 1.89
CA SER A 290 7.67 -14.49 0.73
C SER A 290 8.62 -15.62 1.15
N ILE A 291 9.41 -15.40 2.21
CA ILE A 291 10.36 -16.40 2.72
C ILE A 291 9.66 -17.72 3.07
N ARG A 292 8.46 -17.65 3.63
CA ARG A 292 7.70 -18.85 4.03
C ARG A 292 7.14 -19.64 2.86
N ILE A 293 6.66 -18.95 1.81
CA ILE A 293 5.95 -19.59 0.70
C ILE A 293 6.89 -20.02 -0.43
N ASP A 294 8.08 -19.43 -0.51
CA ASP A 294 9.01 -19.59 -1.63
C ASP A 294 9.30 -21.05 -2.01
N GLY A 295 9.53 -21.90 -1.00
CA GLY A 295 9.74 -23.34 -1.24
C GLY A 295 8.60 -23.98 -2.01
N GLN A 296 7.35 -23.68 -1.63
CA GLN A 296 6.17 -24.21 -2.31
C GLN A 296 6.01 -23.65 -3.74
N VAL A 297 6.42 -22.40 -3.96
CA VAL A 297 6.43 -21.79 -5.31
C VAL A 297 7.42 -22.49 -6.22
N ARG A 298 8.62 -22.78 -5.73
CA ARG A 298 9.63 -23.55 -6.47
C ARG A 298 9.16 -24.96 -6.78
N ASP A 299 8.53 -25.63 -5.82
CA ASP A 299 7.95 -26.98 -6.03
C ASP A 299 6.85 -26.96 -7.10
N LEU A 300 5.96 -25.95 -7.08
CA LEU A 300 4.94 -25.76 -8.09
C LEU A 300 5.55 -25.59 -9.49
N TYR A 301 6.57 -24.74 -9.62
CA TYR A 301 7.26 -24.54 -10.88
C TYR A 301 7.93 -25.82 -11.38
N ALA A 302 8.67 -26.51 -10.50
CA ALA A 302 9.33 -27.76 -10.85
C ALA A 302 8.33 -28.84 -11.36
N ALA A 303 7.13 -28.88 -10.76
CA ALA A 303 6.09 -29.83 -11.16
C ALA A 303 5.47 -29.57 -12.55
N TYR A 304 5.40 -28.29 -12.98
CA TYR A 304 4.61 -27.91 -14.16
C TYR A 304 5.38 -27.14 -15.25
N LYS A 305 6.65 -26.75 -15.08
CA LYS A 305 7.44 -26.00 -16.08
C LYS A 305 7.53 -26.69 -17.44
N ASP A 306 7.57 -28.02 -17.46
CA ASP A 306 7.65 -28.81 -18.68
C ASP A 306 6.27 -29.28 -19.17
N ARG A 307 5.20 -28.74 -18.57
CA ARG A 307 3.80 -29.14 -18.79
C ARG A 307 2.89 -27.93 -19.14
N GLY A 308 3.48 -26.79 -19.45
CA GLY A 308 2.73 -25.59 -19.86
C GLY A 308 2.60 -24.51 -18.79
N LEU A 309 3.42 -24.54 -17.72
CA LEU A 309 3.56 -23.43 -16.78
C LEU A 309 4.82 -22.62 -17.07
N ARG A 310 4.65 -21.33 -17.27
CA ARG A 310 5.74 -20.35 -17.29
C ARG A 310 5.64 -19.49 -16.04
N MET A 311 6.78 -19.03 -15.54
CA MET A 311 6.83 -18.11 -14.40
C MET A 311 7.73 -16.91 -14.69
N VAL A 312 7.38 -15.79 -14.10
CA VAL A 312 8.18 -14.56 -14.06
C VAL A 312 8.14 -14.02 -12.64
N GLY A 313 9.32 -13.88 -12.03
CA GLY A 313 9.46 -13.22 -10.75
C GLY A 313 9.49 -11.70 -10.93
N LEU A 314 8.85 -11.00 -10.01
CA LEU A 314 8.89 -9.54 -9.89
C LEU A 314 9.50 -9.23 -8.53
N THR A 315 10.61 -8.51 -8.49
CA THR A 315 11.32 -8.21 -7.22
C THR A 315 11.92 -6.81 -7.23
N GLU A 316 12.23 -6.27 -6.07
CA GLU A 316 12.89 -4.95 -5.96
C GLU A 316 14.31 -5.00 -6.57
N SER A 317 15.18 -5.80 -5.98
CA SER A 317 16.56 -5.97 -6.43
C SER A 317 17.16 -7.29 -5.96
N VAL A 318 17.60 -8.10 -6.93
CA VAL A 318 18.31 -9.37 -6.65
C VAL A 318 19.65 -9.10 -5.93
N ASP A 319 20.33 -8.01 -6.29
CA ASP A 319 21.59 -7.64 -5.66
C ASP A 319 21.42 -7.20 -4.19
N THR A 320 20.29 -6.60 -3.85
CA THR A 320 19.98 -6.29 -2.45
C THR A 320 19.78 -7.57 -1.65
N ILE A 321 19.07 -8.55 -2.18
CA ILE A 321 18.85 -9.85 -1.53
C ILE A 321 20.17 -10.59 -1.37
N ARG A 322 21.02 -10.56 -2.40
CA ARG A 322 22.38 -11.17 -2.35
C ARG A 322 23.23 -10.55 -1.26
N ARG A 323 23.27 -9.22 -1.13
CA ARG A 323 24.01 -8.53 -0.05
C ARG A 323 23.51 -8.92 1.35
N VAL A 324 22.19 -9.08 1.52
CA VAL A 324 21.63 -9.56 2.78
C VAL A 324 22.09 -11.00 3.06
N TYR A 325 22.05 -11.89 2.06
CA TYR A 325 22.50 -13.27 2.16
C TYR A 325 23.99 -13.35 2.56
N GLU A 326 24.85 -12.58 1.89
CA GLU A 326 26.29 -12.54 2.15
C GLU A 326 26.64 -11.94 3.53
N GLY A 327 25.80 -11.04 4.04
CA GLY A 327 25.95 -10.42 5.36
C GLY A 327 25.43 -11.27 6.53
N LEU A 328 24.76 -12.41 6.26
CA LEU A 328 24.28 -13.28 7.33
C LEU A 328 25.45 -14.00 8.03
N PRO A 329 25.41 -14.17 9.36
CA PRO A 329 26.39 -14.98 10.09
C PRO A 329 26.44 -16.40 9.54
N ASP A 330 27.66 -16.99 9.56
CA ASP A 330 27.85 -18.39 9.14
C ASP A 330 27.79 -19.33 10.36
N ASP A 331 26.65 -19.27 11.05
CA ASP A 331 26.37 -20.07 12.24
C ASP A 331 24.96 -20.66 12.22
N GLU A 332 24.65 -21.50 13.20
CA GLU A 332 23.38 -22.19 13.32
C GLU A 332 22.19 -21.24 13.48
N SER A 333 22.40 -20.04 14.06
CA SER A 333 21.32 -19.08 14.29
C SER A 333 20.78 -18.49 12.99
N ALA A 334 21.59 -18.40 11.94
CA ALA A 334 21.23 -17.89 10.62
C ALA A 334 20.96 -18.99 9.57
N ALA A 335 21.19 -20.26 9.89
CA ALA A 335 21.13 -21.37 8.93
C ALA A 335 19.80 -21.44 8.18
N GLY A 336 18.67 -21.29 8.87
CA GLY A 336 17.33 -21.29 8.25
C GLY A 336 17.14 -20.14 7.26
N MET A 337 17.57 -18.94 7.64
CA MET A 337 17.48 -17.74 6.76
C MET A 337 18.42 -17.88 5.56
N ARG A 338 19.64 -18.34 5.76
CA ARG A 338 20.59 -18.62 4.67
C ARG A 338 20.02 -19.62 3.66
N SER A 339 19.42 -20.72 4.14
CA SER A 339 18.80 -21.73 3.28
C SER A 339 17.63 -21.13 2.47
N ALA A 340 16.78 -20.33 3.10
CA ALA A 340 15.67 -19.68 2.43
C ALA A 340 16.14 -18.70 1.34
N LEU A 341 17.07 -17.78 1.68
CA LEU A 341 17.58 -16.80 0.72
C LEU A 341 18.39 -17.44 -0.40
N ALA A 342 19.14 -18.51 -0.13
CA ALA A 342 19.81 -19.29 -1.17
C ALA A 342 18.81 -19.88 -2.18
N GLY A 343 17.66 -20.37 -1.71
CA GLY A 343 16.57 -20.84 -2.56
C GLY A 343 15.96 -19.73 -3.42
N MET A 344 15.70 -18.57 -2.83
CA MET A 344 15.15 -17.40 -3.54
C MET A 344 16.12 -16.86 -4.61
N LEU A 345 17.43 -16.88 -4.33
CA LEU A 345 18.47 -16.49 -5.31
C LEU A 345 18.70 -17.52 -6.43
N ALA A 346 18.15 -18.73 -6.29
CA ALA A 346 18.32 -19.84 -7.23
C ALA A 346 17.04 -20.13 -8.05
N HIS A 347 16.14 -19.17 -8.18
CA HIS A 347 14.94 -19.31 -9.00
C HIS A 347 15.28 -19.72 -10.43
N GLY A 348 14.53 -20.70 -10.96
CA GLY A 348 14.71 -21.24 -12.31
C GLY A 348 13.92 -20.49 -13.41
N TRP A 349 13.31 -19.37 -13.09
CA TRP A 349 12.55 -18.50 -13.99
C TRP A 349 13.19 -17.12 -14.12
N PRO A 350 12.82 -16.31 -15.14
CA PRO A 350 13.28 -14.94 -15.26
C PRO A 350 12.83 -14.09 -14.07
N GLU A 351 13.78 -13.34 -13.50
CA GLU A 351 13.51 -12.30 -12.49
C GLU A 351 13.51 -10.93 -13.15
N ILE A 352 12.50 -10.13 -12.84
CA ILE A 352 12.36 -8.75 -13.29
C ILE A 352 12.49 -7.84 -12.09
N GLU A 353 13.45 -6.94 -12.12
CA GLU A 353 13.56 -5.89 -11.12
C GLU A 353 12.57 -4.77 -11.45
N VAL A 354 11.66 -4.48 -10.51
CA VAL A 354 10.59 -3.50 -10.68
C VAL A 354 10.93 -2.12 -10.11
N GLU A 355 11.87 -2.04 -9.17
CA GLU A 355 12.40 -0.79 -8.63
C GLU A 355 13.74 -0.44 -9.29
N THR A 356 13.70 -0.05 -10.55
CA THR A 356 14.89 0.29 -11.35
C THR A 356 14.66 1.58 -12.15
N ASP A 357 15.73 2.05 -12.81
CA ASP A 357 15.68 3.14 -13.81
C ASP A 357 14.88 2.74 -15.07
N ARG A 358 14.26 1.56 -15.08
CA ARG A 358 13.43 1.06 -16.19
C ARG A 358 11.95 1.24 -15.88
N PRO A 359 11.34 2.37 -16.25
CA PRO A 359 9.98 2.69 -15.87
C PRO A 359 8.94 1.71 -16.42
N GLU A 360 9.24 0.97 -17.49
CA GLU A 360 8.39 -0.08 -18.03
C GLU A 360 8.19 -1.24 -17.05
N ASN A 361 9.24 -1.61 -16.29
CA ASN A 361 9.16 -2.66 -15.29
C ASN A 361 8.34 -2.20 -14.08
N GLY A 362 8.56 -0.98 -13.59
CA GLY A 362 7.81 -0.42 -12.47
C GLY A 362 6.31 -0.29 -12.75
N ARG A 363 5.94 0.11 -13.97
CA ARG A 363 4.54 0.19 -14.40
C ARG A 363 3.81 -1.15 -14.40
N MET A 364 4.52 -2.27 -14.32
CA MET A 364 3.90 -3.59 -14.18
C MET A 364 3.10 -3.71 -12.88
N LEU A 365 3.65 -3.25 -11.76
CA LEU A 365 2.98 -3.31 -10.47
C LEU A 365 1.70 -2.45 -10.49
N GLU A 366 1.80 -1.23 -10.98
CA GLU A 366 0.65 -0.34 -11.14
C GLU A 366 -0.42 -0.95 -12.06
N ARG A 367 -0.02 -1.46 -13.24
CA ARG A 367 -0.93 -2.00 -14.26
C ARG A 367 -1.72 -3.20 -13.76
N TYR A 368 -1.11 -4.04 -12.94
CA TYR A 368 -1.74 -5.21 -12.33
C TYR A 368 -2.22 -4.94 -10.90
N ALA A 369 -2.16 -3.69 -10.42
CA ALA A 369 -2.51 -3.27 -9.07
C ALA A 369 -1.91 -4.22 -8.01
N ILE A 370 -0.60 -4.43 -8.07
CA ILE A 370 0.17 -5.24 -7.13
C ILE A 370 0.79 -4.26 -6.11
N GLU A 371 0.39 -4.36 -4.84
CA GLU A 371 0.76 -3.38 -3.81
C GLU A 371 1.62 -3.96 -2.67
N GLY A 372 1.95 -5.25 -2.73
CA GLY A 372 2.73 -5.88 -1.65
C GLY A 372 3.20 -7.29 -1.96
N TRP A 373 3.89 -7.89 -1.00
CA TRP A 373 4.48 -9.24 -1.10
C TRP A 373 3.91 -10.20 -0.04
N PRO A 374 3.89 -11.51 -0.35
CA PRO A 374 3.94 -12.10 -1.68
C PRO A 374 2.63 -11.87 -2.43
N ALA A 375 2.71 -11.54 -3.72
CA ALA A 375 1.52 -11.44 -4.58
C ALA A 375 1.67 -12.33 -5.82
N PHE A 376 0.53 -12.81 -6.32
CA PHE A 376 0.47 -13.77 -7.42
C PHE A 376 -0.60 -13.35 -8.42
N VAL A 377 -0.28 -13.51 -9.71
CA VAL A 377 -1.25 -13.38 -10.79
C VAL A 377 -1.04 -14.54 -11.75
N LEU A 378 -2.03 -15.42 -11.86
CA LEU A 378 -2.05 -16.50 -12.86
C LEU A 378 -2.84 -16.05 -14.07
N ILE A 379 -2.21 -16.08 -15.24
CA ILE A 379 -2.84 -15.85 -16.53
C ILE A 379 -3.04 -17.22 -17.21
N ALA A 380 -4.23 -17.46 -17.68
CA ALA A 380 -4.59 -18.70 -18.41
C ALA A 380 -4.09 -18.66 -19.87
N PRO A 381 -4.04 -19.81 -20.57
CA PRO A 381 -3.59 -19.91 -21.96
C PRO A 381 -4.34 -19.03 -22.95
N ASP A 382 -5.59 -18.67 -22.64
CA ASP A 382 -6.44 -17.76 -23.44
C ASP A 382 -6.15 -16.28 -23.17
N GLY A 383 -5.24 -15.97 -22.24
CA GLY A 383 -4.85 -14.63 -21.88
C GLY A 383 -5.74 -13.97 -20.82
N THR A 384 -6.66 -14.71 -20.19
CA THR A 384 -7.48 -14.21 -19.08
C THR A 384 -6.81 -14.39 -17.72
N ILE A 385 -7.16 -13.56 -16.73
CA ILE A 385 -6.70 -13.73 -15.34
C ILE A 385 -7.43 -14.92 -14.72
N ALA A 386 -6.70 -15.97 -14.33
CA ALA A 386 -7.25 -17.17 -13.71
C ALA A 386 -7.22 -17.11 -12.17
N ALA A 387 -6.20 -16.47 -11.58
CA ALA A 387 -6.11 -16.19 -10.15
C ALA A 387 -5.34 -14.90 -9.92
N ARG A 388 -5.67 -14.16 -8.86
CA ARG A 388 -5.02 -12.91 -8.52
C ARG A 388 -5.19 -12.59 -7.04
N GLY A 389 -4.12 -12.12 -6.40
CA GLY A 389 -4.12 -11.71 -4.99
C GLY A 389 -2.83 -12.06 -4.28
N TYR A 390 -2.93 -12.31 -2.98
CA TYR A 390 -1.78 -12.66 -2.13
C TYR A 390 -1.62 -14.18 -2.01
N THR A 391 -1.30 -14.67 -0.82
CA THR A 391 -1.04 -16.08 -0.57
C THR A 391 -2.21 -17.00 -0.98
N GLU A 392 -3.45 -16.56 -0.82
CA GLU A 392 -4.66 -17.30 -1.26
C GLU A 392 -4.71 -17.50 -2.77
N ALA A 393 -4.23 -16.51 -3.54
CA ALA A 393 -4.15 -16.63 -5.00
C ALA A 393 -3.12 -17.70 -5.43
N PHE A 394 -2.05 -17.90 -4.66
CA PHE A 394 -1.11 -19.00 -4.90
C PHE A 394 -1.80 -20.36 -4.74
N PHE A 395 -2.59 -20.56 -3.68
CA PHE A 395 -3.31 -21.82 -3.49
C PHE A 395 -4.36 -22.04 -4.58
N SER A 396 -5.09 -20.99 -4.97
CA SER A 396 -6.01 -21.08 -6.13
C SER A 396 -5.29 -21.42 -7.43
N ALA A 397 -4.12 -20.81 -7.68
CA ALA A 397 -3.30 -21.13 -8.85
C ALA A 397 -2.83 -22.60 -8.83
N LYS A 398 -2.43 -23.11 -7.66
CA LYS A 398 -2.03 -24.52 -7.48
C LYS A 398 -3.18 -25.47 -7.83
N GLU A 399 -4.40 -25.20 -7.38
CA GLU A 399 -5.58 -26.01 -7.69
C GLU A 399 -5.93 -25.97 -9.19
N ILE A 400 -5.92 -24.78 -9.79
CA ILE A 400 -6.20 -24.59 -11.23
C ILE A 400 -5.19 -25.38 -12.08
N LEU A 401 -3.89 -25.26 -11.78
CA LEU A 401 -2.83 -25.94 -12.52
C LEU A 401 -2.89 -27.44 -12.34
N ALA A 402 -3.22 -27.94 -11.15
CA ALA A 402 -3.41 -29.37 -10.90
C ALA A 402 -4.58 -29.94 -11.72
N GLY A 403 -5.68 -29.22 -11.80
CA GLY A 403 -6.83 -29.62 -12.62
C GLY A 403 -6.57 -29.56 -14.13
N ALA A 404 -5.89 -28.51 -14.59
CA ALA A 404 -5.70 -28.25 -16.02
C ALA A 404 -4.53 -29.06 -16.63
N LEU A 405 -3.43 -29.23 -15.89
CA LEU A 405 -2.20 -29.84 -16.41
C LEU A 405 -2.04 -31.32 -15.97
N GLY A 406 -3.02 -31.87 -15.27
CA GLY A 406 -3.10 -33.29 -14.90
C GLY A 406 -1.88 -33.73 -14.10
N GLY A 407 -1.81 -33.52 -12.81
CA GLY A 407 -0.77 -34.00 -11.92
C GLY A 407 -1.39 -34.49 -10.62
N THR A 408 -0.89 -35.63 -10.12
CA THR A 408 -1.09 -36.02 -8.72
C THR A 408 -0.46 -34.93 -7.84
N HIS A 409 -1.22 -34.38 -6.89
CA HIS A 409 -0.66 -33.50 -5.86
C HIS A 409 0.55 -34.19 -5.20
N PRO A 410 1.71 -33.56 -5.09
CA PRO A 410 2.63 -33.97 -4.04
C PRO A 410 1.95 -33.53 -2.72
N GLU A 411 1.69 -34.52 -1.84
CA GLU A 411 1.18 -34.33 -0.48
C GLU A 411 2.10 -33.43 0.38
#